data_2cd8c2aeb67cb0e8aef0576939b7e231
#
_entry.id   2cd8c2aeb67cb0e8aef0576939b7e231
#
_cell.length_a   1.000
_cell.length_b   1.000
_cell.length_c   1.000
_cell.angle_alpha   90.00
_cell.angle_beta   90.00
_cell.angle_gamma   90.00
#
_symmetry.space_group_name_H-M   'P 1'
#
loop_
_entity.id
_entity.type
_entity.pdbx_description
1 polymer ?
#
loop_
_entity_poly.entity_id
_entity_poly.type
_entity_poly.pdbx_seq_one_letter_code
_entity_poly.pdbx_strand_id
1 'polypeptide(L)'
;MLKKIVFMGTPFFAVPILKSLYQNGYPISVVYTQPAQKSKRGQRVNKSPVQGISETLNIEFRTPTSLINNREEYEYLKKLNADIAIVVAYGQIIPKEMLSLTKKGFININADRKSVV
;
A
#
# COMPACT_ATOMS: atom_id res chain seq x y z
N MET A 1 -2.44 -14.61 15.25
CA MET A 1 -1.82 -14.85 13.93
C MET A 1 -2.45 -13.98 12.87
N LEU A 2 -1.62 -13.27 12.11
CA LEU A 2 -2.12 -12.38 11.07
C LEU A 2 -2.60 -13.20 9.87
N LYS A 3 -3.79 -12.89 9.38
CA LYS A 3 -4.39 -13.60 8.25
C LYS A 3 -4.52 -12.74 7.00
N LYS A 4 -4.61 -11.42 7.16
CA LYS A 4 -4.75 -10.50 6.04
C LYS A 4 -4.02 -9.22 6.36
N ILE A 5 -3.10 -8.85 5.48
CA ILE A 5 -2.32 -7.62 5.63
C ILE A 5 -2.54 -6.76 4.40
N VAL A 6 -2.79 -5.47 4.62
CA VAL A 6 -2.79 -4.47 3.55
C VAL A 6 -1.43 -3.78 3.56
N PHE A 7 -0.77 -3.73 2.42
CA PHE A 7 0.49 -3.00 2.29
C PHE A 7 0.26 -1.77 1.43
N MET A 8 0.72 -0.61 1.89
CA MET A 8 0.54 0.65 1.17
C MET A 8 1.89 1.32 1.00
N GLY A 9 2.38 1.39 -0.22
CA GLY A 9 3.69 1.98 -0.48
C GLY A 9 3.88 2.28 -1.95
N THR A 10 4.89 3.08 -2.28
CA THR A 10 5.10 3.54 -3.65
C THR A 10 6.54 3.48 -4.11
N PRO A 11 7.55 4.10 -3.43
CA PRO A 11 8.89 4.24 -3.98
C PRO A 11 9.73 2.99 -3.83
N PHE A 12 10.93 3.03 -4.41
CA PHE A 12 11.84 1.90 -4.40
C PHE A 12 12.17 1.40 -3.00
N PHE A 13 12.30 2.29 -2.01
CA PHE A 13 12.69 1.82 -0.69
C PHE A 13 11.58 1.04 0.01
N ALA A 14 10.35 1.12 -0.47
CA ALA A 14 9.26 0.30 0.06
C ALA A 14 9.30 -1.12 -0.49
N VAL A 15 9.96 -1.34 -1.63
CA VAL A 15 10.01 -2.64 -2.28
C VAL A 15 10.68 -3.72 -1.42
N PRO A 16 11.87 -3.47 -0.83
CA PRO A 16 12.49 -4.51 0.02
C PRO A 16 11.62 -4.89 1.21
N ILE A 17 10.87 -3.93 1.74
CA ILE A 17 10.01 -4.20 2.88
C ILE A 17 8.87 -5.11 2.47
N LEU A 18 8.22 -4.82 1.34
CA LEU A 18 7.17 -5.68 0.83
C LEU A 18 7.70 -7.08 0.50
N LYS A 19 8.86 -7.14 -0.17
CA LYS A 19 9.49 -8.43 -0.49
C LYS A 19 9.80 -9.23 0.75
N SER A 20 10.33 -8.58 1.78
CA SER A 20 10.67 -9.25 3.02
C SER A 20 9.42 -9.85 3.68
N LEU A 21 8.35 -9.09 3.74
CA LEU A 21 7.10 -9.60 4.28
C LEU A 21 6.60 -10.80 3.49
N TYR A 22 6.61 -10.66 2.17
CA TYR A 22 6.13 -11.73 1.30
C TYR A 22 6.98 -13.00 1.45
N GLN A 23 8.31 -12.84 1.44
CA GLN A 23 9.24 -13.98 1.52
C GLN A 23 9.21 -14.69 2.86
N ASN A 24 8.82 -13.97 3.90
CA ASN A 24 8.70 -14.55 5.23
C ASN A 24 7.31 -15.09 5.52
N GLY A 25 6.48 -15.21 4.51
CA GLY A 25 5.20 -15.90 4.63
C GLY A 25 4.07 -15.06 5.19
N TYR A 26 4.25 -13.74 5.29
CA TYR A 26 3.16 -12.88 5.76
C TYR A 26 2.08 -12.78 4.69
N PRO A 27 0.80 -12.87 5.08
CA PRO A 27 -0.31 -12.94 4.13
C PRO A 27 -0.70 -11.55 3.61
N ILE A 28 -0.03 -11.10 2.56
CA ILE A 28 -0.35 -9.82 1.92
C ILE A 28 -1.58 -10.02 1.05
N SER A 29 -2.71 -9.46 1.46
CA SER A 29 -3.96 -9.62 0.72
C SER A 29 -4.10 -8.64 -0.41
N VAL A 30 -3.60 -7.41 -0.24
CA VAL A 30 -3.68 -6.38 -1.26
C VAL A 30 -2.60 -5.35 -1.02
N VAL A 31 -2.12 -4.77 -2.11
CA VAL A 31 -1.14 -3.67 -2.09
C VAL A 31 -1.82 -2.43 -2.65
N TYR A 32 -1.71 -1.32 -1.93
CA TYR A 32 -2.10 0.00 -2.43
C TYR A 32 -0.84 0.75 -2.82
N THR A 33 -0.84 1.32 -4.01
CA THR A 33 0.30 2.09 -4.48
C THR A 33 -0.20 3.21 -5.37
N GLN A 34 0.63 4.22 -5.58
CA GLN A 34 0.26 5.34 -6.44
C GLN A 34 0.07 4.87 -7.88
N PRO A 35 -0.88 5.46 -8.60
CA PRO A 35 -1.07 5.09 -10.00
C PRO A 35 0.14 5.45 -10.85
N ALA A 36 0.29 4.75 -11.95
CA ALA A 36 1.36 5.02 -12.91
C ALA A 36 1.23 6.45 -13.42
N GLN A 37 2.38 7.10 -13.61
CA GLN A 37 2.42 8.48 -14.04
C GLN A 37 3.13 8.61 -15.36
N LYS A 38 2.70 9.58 -16.18
CA LYS A 38 3.36 9.88 -17.43
C LYS A 38 4.63 10.68 -17.16
N SER A 39 5.73 10.28 -17.77
CA SER A 39 6.92 11.09 -17.71
C SER A 39 6.75 12.30 -18.63
N LYS A 40 7.48 13.37 -18.33
CA LYS A 40 7.40 14.60 -19.13
C LYS A 40 7.96 14.42 -20.53
N ARG A 41 8.83 13.44 -20.72
CA ARG A 41 9.46 13.17 -22.00
C ARG A 41 8.95 11.86 -22.56
N GLY A 42 8.54 11.89 -23.84
CA GLY A 42 8.15 10.69 -24.55
C GLY A 42 6.85 10.06 -24.09
N GLN A 43 6.14 10.69 -23.17
CA GLN A 43 4.82 10.23 -22.70
C GLN A 43 4.81 8.79 -22.21
N ARG A 44 5.92 8.34 -21.69
CA ARG A 44 5.99 7.01 -21.08
C ARG A 44 5.17 6.95 -19.82
N VAL A 45 4.47 5.85 -19.66
CA VAL A 45 3.75 5.57 -18.42
C VAL A 45 4.69 4.81 -17.50
N ASN A 46 4.97 5.38 -16.34
CA ASN A 46 5.88 4.77 -15.37
C ASN A 46 5.09 4.26 -14.18
N LYS A 47 5.06 2.94 -14.04
CA LYS A 47 4.46 2.30 -12.88
C LYS A 47 5.30 2.61 -11.65
N SER A 48 4.66 2.63 -10.48
CA SER A 48 5.43 2.74 -9.25
C SER A 48 6.30 1.50 -9.07
N PRO A 49 7.44 1.61 -8.40
CA PRO A 49 8.25 0.42 -8.07
C PRO A 49 7.46 -0.64 -7.31
N VAL A 50 6.58 -0.23 -6.42
CA VAL A 50 5.76 -1.16 -5.66
C VAL A 50 4.75 -1.88 -6.55
N GLN A 51 4.17 -1.18 -7.53
CA GLN A 51 3.32 -1.87 -8.51
C GLN A 51 4.11 -2.92 -9.26
N GLY A 52 5.33 -2.57 -9.70
CA GLY A 52 6.17 -3.49 -10.45
C GLY A 52 6.44 -4.78 -9.68
N ILE A 53 6.82 -4.68 -8.40
CA ILE A 53 7.09 -5.88 -7.63
C ILE A 53 5.80 -6.65 -7.32
N SER A 54 4.69 -5.95 -7.13
CA SER A 54 3.41 -6.62 -6.90
C SER A 54 3.02 -7.47 -8.10
N GLU A 55 3.22 -6.95 -9.31
CA GLU A 55 2.96 -7.72 -10.53
C GLU A 55 3.87 -8.94 -10.60
N THR A 56 5.15 -8.76 -10.32
CA THR A 56 6.12 -9.86 -10.35
C THR A 56 5.76 -10.97 -9.36
N LEU A 57 5.34 -10.59 -8.17
CA LEU A 57 5.00 -11.56 -7.12
C LEU A 57 3.55 -12.04 -7.22
N ASN A 58 2.81 -11.53 -8.21
CA ASN A 58 1.41 -11.88 -8.41
C ASN A 58 0.55 -11.57 -7.19
N ILE A 59 0.80 -10.41 -6.61
CA ILE A 59 0.00 -9.91 -5.50
C ILE A 59 -1.02 -8.91 -6.04
N GLU A 60 -2.25 -9.01 -5.58
CA GLU A 60 -3.29 -8.05 -5.99
C GLU A 60 -2.91 -6.65 -5.56
N PHE A 61 -3.11 -5.66 -6.44
CA PHE A 61 -2.82 -4.27 -6.11
C PHE A 61 -3.93 -3.36 -6.61
N ARG A 62 -4.04 -2.19 -5.98
CA ARG A 62 -5.03 -1.18 -6.33
C ARG A 62 -4.32 0.18 -6.39
N THR A 63 -4.70 0.97 -7.40
CA THR A 63 -4.02 2.24 -7.68
C THR A 63 -5.01 3.40 -7.76
N PRO A 64 -5.77 3.67 -6.69
CA PRO A 64 -6.68 4.82 -6.71
C PRO A 64 -5.90 6.12 -6.77
N THR A 65 -6.46 7.13 -7.41
CA THR A 65 -5.83 8.45 -7.48
C THR A 65 -5.95 9.19 -6.16
N SER A 66 -6.96 8.86 -5.36
CA SER A 66 -7.15 9.44 -4.03
C SER A 66 -8.01 8.50 -3.20
N LEU A 67 -7.75 8.49 -1.90
CA LEU A 67 -8.60 7.76 -0.95
C LEU A 67 -9.64 8.68 -0.30
N ILE A 68 -9.52 10.00 -0.52
CA ILE A 68 -10.46 10.95 0.07
C ILE A 68 -11.79 10.84 -0.66
N ASN A 69 -12.87 10.66 0.10
CA ASN A 69 -14.22 10.49 -0.44
C ASN A 69 -14.32 9.36 -1.48
N ASN A 70 -13.46 8.38 -1.33
CA ASN A 70 -13.44 7.24 -2.24
C ASN A 70 -14.25 6.10 -1.65
N ARG A 71 -15.52 6.04 -2.02
CA ARG A 71 -16.45 5.06 -1.48
C ARG A 71 -16.08 3.64 -1.88
N GLU A 72 -15.61 3.47 -3.10
CA GLU A 72 -15.24 2.16 -3.60
C GLU A 72 -14.13 1.54 -2.76
N GLU A 73 -13.09 2.32 -2.47
CA GLU A 73 -11.98 1.79 -1.69
C GLU A 73 -12.34 1.62 -0.23
N TYR A 74 -13.19 2.50 0.29
CA TYR A 74 -13.69 2.34 1.66
C TYR A 74 -14.43 1.00 1.80
N GLU A 75 -15.34 0.71 0.88
CA GLU A 75 -16.11 -0.52 0.95
C GLU A 75 -15.23 -1.75 0.73
N TYR A 76 -14.24 -1.63 -0.16
CA TYR A 76 -13.32 -2.73 -0.39
C TYR A 76 -12.55 -3.09 0.88
N LEU A 77 -11.98 -2.08 1.54
CA LEU A 77 -11.22 -2.30 2.77
C LEU A 77 -12.10 -2.80 3.91
N LYS A 78 -13.31 -2.28 4.00
CA LYS A 78 -14.26 -2.71 5.00
C LYS A 78 -14.59 -4.19 4.84
N LYS A 79 -14.86 -4.61 3.62
CA LYS A 79 -15.21 -5.99 3.31
C LYS A 79 -14.01 -6.92 3.52
N LEU A 80 -12.83 -6.45 3.18
CA LEU A 80 -11.60 -7.22 3.38
C LEU A 80 -11.38 -7.54 4.85
N ASN A 81 -11.68 -6.60 5.71
CA ASN A 81 -11.55 -6.76 7.18
C ASN A 81 -10.17 -7.28 7.56
N ALA A 82 -9.13 -6.61 7.07
CA ALA A 82 -7.75 -7.03 7.31
C ALA A 82 -7.36 -6.88 8.77
N ASP A 83 -6.31 -7.58 9.16
CA ASP A 83 -5.79 -7.48 10.52
C ASP A 83 -5.05 -6.18 10.74
N ILE A 84 -4.25 -5.78 9.75
CA ILE A 84 -3.39 -4.62 9.89
C ILE A 84 -3.08 -4.03 8.52
N ALA A 85 -2.81 -2.74 8.47
CA ALA A 85 -2.27 -2.09 7.28
C ALA A 85 -0.87 -1.58 7.59
N ILE A 86 0.06 -1.86 6.71
CA ILE A 86 1.45 -1.41 6.84
C ILE A 86 1.70 -0.36 5.77
N VAL A 87 2.04 0.85 6.19
CA VAL A 87 2.19 1.99 5.30
C VAL A 87 3.67 2.36 5.21
N VAL A 88 4.21 2.38 4.01
CA VAL A 88 5.62 2.72 3.76
C VAL A 88 5.67 3.71 2.62
N ALA A 89 5.63 4.99 2.92
CA ALA A 89 5.70 6.07 1.94
C ALA A 89 4.65 5.88 0.82
N TYR A 90 3.41 5.74 1.22
CA TYR A 90 2.32 5.57 0.26
C TYR A 90 2.14 6.79 -0.64
N GLY A 91 2.23 7.98 -0.05
CA GLY A 91 2.14 9.22 -0.82
C GLY A 91 0.75 9.79 -0.97
N GLN A 92 -0.24 9.27 -0.25
CA GLN A 92 -1.58 9.81 -0.23
C GLN A 92 -2.05 9.95 1.22
N ILE A 93 -2.99 10.86 1.41
CA ILE A 93 -3.65 11.01 2.69
C ILE A 93 -4.61 9.83 2.89
N ILE A 94 -4.51 9.18 4.04
CA ILE A 94 -5.42 8.11 4.40
C ILE A 94 -6.51 8.73 5.27
N PRO A 95 -7.77 8.74 4.80
CA PRO A 95 -8.85 9.36 5.58
C PRO A 95 -9.00 8.71 6.95
N LYS A 96 -9.34 9.52 7.92
CA LYS A 96 -9.49 9.06 9.30
C LYS A 96 -10.48 7.89 9.40
N GLU A 97 -11.57 7.95 8.66
CA GLU A 97 -12.58 6.89 8.72
C GLU A 97 -12.08 5.54 8.21
N MET A 98 -11.00 5.53 7.41
CA MET A 98 -10.43 4.26 6.96
C MET A 98 -9.53 3.62 8.02
N LEU A 99 -9.04 4.39 8.97
CA LEU A 99 -8.08 3.87 9.95
C LEU A 99 -8.68 2.79 10.85
N SER A 100 -10.00 2.77 10.98
CA SER A 100 -10.69 1.78 11.80
C SER A 100 -11.13 0.55 11.02
N LEU A 101 -10.79 0.46 9.74
CA LEU A 101 -11.22 -0.66 8.90
C LEU A 101 -10.34 -1.88 9.03
N THR A 102 -9.25 -1.80 9.79
CA THR A 102 -8.44 -2.96 10.12
C THR A 102 -8.54 -3.23 11.61
N LYS A 103 -8.35 -4.48 11.99
CA LYS A 103 -8.52 -4.90 13.38
C LYS A 103 -7.48 -4.29 14.31
N LYS A 104 -6.24 -4.13 13.85
CA LYS A 104 -5.12 -3.64 14.65
C LYS A 104 -4.63 -2.28 14.20
N GLY A 105 -5.31 -1.63 13.25
CA GLY A 105 -4.98 -0.30 12.82
C GLY A 105 -3.96 -0.24 11.69
N PHE A 106 -3.43 0.95 11.50
CA PHE A 106 -2.47 1.24 10.44
C PHE A 106 -1.13 1.57 11.08
N ILE A 107 -0.06 0.90 10.63
CA ILE A 107 1.29 1.15 11.13
C ILE A 107 2.08 1.82 10.01
N ASN A 108 2.65 2.97 10.31
CA ASN A 108 3.46 3.71 9.35
C ASN A 108 4.94 3.43 9.62
N ILE A 109 5.59 2.77 8.67
CA ILE A 109 7.04 2.53 8.75
C ILE A 109 7.71 3.68 8.05
N ASN A 110 8.54 4.40 8.82
CA ASN A 110 9.20 5.58 8.31
C ASN A 110 10.67 5.25 8.04
N ALA A 111 11.11 5.53 6.81
CA ALA A 111 12.50 5.31 6.44
C ALA A 111 13.43 6.33 7.07
N ASP A 112 12.90 7.47 7.53
CA ASP A 112 13.69 8.48 8.22
C ASP A 112 13.82 8.09 9.68
N ARG A 113 15.04 7.77 10.09
CA ARG A 113 15.31 7.30 11.44
C ARG A 113 15.08 8.34 12.51
N LYS A 114 14.99 9.61 12.13
CA LYS A 114 14.74 10.68 13.10
C LYS A 114 13.26 10.81 13.41
N SER A 115 12.44 10.20 12.62
CA SER A 115 11.02 10.34 12.77
C SER A 115 10.50 9.30 13.74
N VAL A 116 9.84 9.76 14.77
CA VAL A 116 9.16 8.91 15.72
C VAL A 116 7.67 9.15 15.51
N VAL A 117 7.00 8.16 15.09
CA VAL A 117 5.56 8.30 14.86
C VAL A 117 4.82 7.77 16.05
#